data_15cf69f2bf041f8a479bba5009b57a15
#
_entry.id   15cf69f2bf041f8a479bba5009b57a15
#
_cell.length_a   1.000
_cell.length_b   1.000
_cell.length_c   1.000
_cell.angle_alpha   90.00
_cell.angle_beta   90.00
_cell.angle_gamma   90.00
#
_symmetry.space_group_name_H-M   'P 1'
#
loop_
_entity.id
_entity.type
_entity.pdbx_description
1 polymer ?
#
loop_
_entity_poly.entity_id
_entity_poly.type
_entity_poly.pdbx_seq_one_letter_code
_entity_poly.pdbx_strand_id
1 'polypeptide(L)'
;MAFFLAMGNIAFSQSSKAKEDFKPSEVNQSGKLFPQVNSEGCVRTQISAPNANLVQLDIGGVKYNLVKDEKGVWTGESAPQDEGFHYYQLNIDGASVPDPGTKYYYGAGRWGSGIEIPAVDQEFYATKDVPHGLVSEKIYFSKLTNTFRRCFVYTPAEYEQNPQKRYPVLYLQHGSFEDETGWPTQGKAGLILDNLIAAKKAVPMIIVMDNGYAYKAQTGENQG
;
A
#
# COMPACT_ATOMS: atom_id res chain seq x y z
N MET A 1 -2.00 32.20 -54.34
CA MET A 1 -2.52 31.28 -53.35
C MET A 1 -1.32 30.51 -52.82
N ALA A 2 -0.77 30.93 -51.68
CA ALA A 2 0.47 30.36 -51.09
C ALA A 2 0.05 29.46 -49.92
N PHE A 3 0.36 28.16 -50.02
CA PHE A 3 0.15 27.18 -48.97
C PHE A 3 1.35 27.25 -48.00
N PHE A 4 1.12 27.67 -46.77
CA PHE A 4 2.05 27.51 -45.64
C PHE A 4 1.88 26.11 -45.06
N LEU A 5 2.89 25.25 -45.22
CA LEU A 5 3.01 24.01 -44.43
C LEU A 5 3.59 24.39 -43.03
N ALA A 6 2.77 24.26 -42.00
CA ALA A 6 3.24 24.29 -40.66
C ALA A 6 3.87 22.94 -40.28
N MET A 7 5.21 22.89 -40.20
CA MET A 7 5.92 21.75 -39.60
C MET A 7 5.76 21.84 -38.08
N GLY A 8 4.93 20.96 -37.53
CA GLY A 8 4.85 20.75 -36.09
C GLY A 8 6.11 20.06 -35.61
N ASN A 9 6.90 20.77 -34.80
CA ASN A 9 8.01 20.19 -34.04
C ASN A 9 7.44 19.26 -32.97
N ILE A 10 7.52 17.93 -33.19
CA ILE A 10 7.32 16.95 -32.14
C ILE A 10 8.58 17.00 -31.27
N ALA A 11 8.49 17.70 -30.14
CA ALA A 11 9.51 17.65 -29.12
C ALA A 11 9.47 16.24 -28.50
N PHE A 12 10.41 15.38 -28.87
CA PHE A 12 10.73 14.18 -28.10
C PHE A 12 11.32 14.68 -26.77
N SER A 13 10.53 14.60 -25.71
CA SER A 13 11.05 14.71 -24.36
C SER A 13 12.06 13.57 -24.18
N GLN A 14 13.34 13.92 -24.12
CA GLN A 14 14.38 13.00 -23.66
C GLN A 14 14.04 12.71 -22.19
N SER A 15 13.53 11.49 -21.92
CA SER A 15 13.44 10.97 -20.57
C SER A 15 14.85 11.00 -19.98
N SER A 16 15.11 11.89 -19.02
CA SER A 16 16.34 11.84 -18.26
C SER A 16 16.43 10.46 -17.61
N LYS A 17 17.58 9.80 -17.77
CA LYS A 17 17.80 8.49 -17.16
C LYS A 17 17.62 8.62 -15.65
N ALA A 18 16.83 7.76 -15.03
CA ALA A 18 16.60 7.76 -13.60
C ALA A 18 17.94 7.65 -12.84
N LYS A 19 18.02 8.26 -11.67
CA LYS A 19 19.23 8.23 -10.84
C LYS A 19 19.49 6.83 -10.31
N GLU A 20 20.72 6.33 -10.47
CA GLU A 20 21.15 4.97 -10.12
C GLU A 20 21.48 4.80 -8.62
N ASP A 21 20.57 5.22 -7.74
CA ASP A 21 20.71 5.05 -6.29
C ASP A 21 19.57 4.22 -5.68
N PHE A 22 19.05 3.26 -6.45
CA PHE A 22 17.97 2.37 -6.06
C PHE A 22 18.29 1.53 -4.83
N LYS A 23 17.36 1.44 -3.91
CA LYS A 23 17.42 0.63 -2.69
C LYS A 23 16.20 -0.28 -2.60
N PRO A 24 16.34 -1.51 -2.05
CA PRO A 24 15.19 -2.38 -1.78
C PRO A 24 14.15 -1.66 -0.93
N SER A 25 12.88 -1.84 -1.28
CA SER A 25 11.78 -1.27 -0.51
C SER A 25 11.61 -1.99 0.84
N GLU A 26 11.22 -1.26 1.88
CA GLU A 26 10.93 -1.80 3.21
C GLU A 26 9.74 -2.77 3.24
N VAL A 27 8.88 -2.70 2.24
CA VAL A 27 7.72 -3.59 2.11
C VAL A 27 8.01 -4.88 1.36
N ASN A 28 9.28 -5.12 0.97
CA ASN A 28 9.67 -6.36 0.34
C ASN A 28 9.50 -7.56 1.28
N GLN A 29 9.23 -8.72 0.70
CA GLN A 29 9.32 -9.98 1.43
C GLN A 29 10.77 -10.24 1.85
N SER A 30 10.95 -10.98 2.93
CA SER A 30 12.28 -11.28 3.48
C SER A 30 13.21 -11.86 2.41
N GLY A 31 14.40 -11.27 2.27
CA GLY A 31 15.42 -11.68 1.31
C GLY A 31 15.18 -11.26 -0.14
N LYS A 32 14.13 -10.51 -0.43
CA LYS A 32 13.87 -9.98 -1.78
C LYS A 32 14.58 -8.64 -1.98
N LEU A 33 15.28 -8.50 -3.11
CA LEU A 33 15.96 -7.25 -3.49
C LEU A 33 15.07 -6.32 -4.31
N PHE A 34 13.99 -6.82 -4.88
CA PHE A 34 13.02 -6.06 -5.67
C PHE A 34 11.62 -6.18 -5.07
N PRO A 35 10.80 -5.14 -5.27
CA PRO A 35 11.06 -3.86 -5.93
C PRO A 35 12.03 -2.96 -5.18
N GLN A 36 12.54 -1.95 -5.89
CA GLN A 36 13.46 -0.93 -5.37
C GLN A 36 12.87 0.46 -5.62
N VAL A 37 13.30 1.43 -4.82
CA VAL A 37 12.96 2.84 -4.99
C VAL A 37 14.25 3.67 -4.98
N ASN A 38 14.36 4.67 -5.85
CA ASN A 38 15.47 5.62 -5.85
C ASN A 38 15.10 6.94 -5.15
N SER A 39 16.06 7.85 -5.01
CA SER A 39 15.84 9.14 -4.36
C SER A 39 14.93 10.10 -5.14
N GLU A 40 14.57 9.78 -6.38
CA GLU A 40 13.63 10.54 -7.20
C GLU A 40 12.21 9.97 -7.16
N GLY A 41 11.97 8.89 -6.38
CA GLY A 41 10.67 8.22 -6.30
C GLY A 41 10.37 7.26 -7.46
N CYS A 42 11.36 6.95 -8.32
CA CYS A 42 11.18 5.95 -9.35
C CYS A 42 11.17 4.54 -8.73
N VAL A 43 10.27 3.69 -9.20
CA VAL A 43 10.16 2.28 -8.78
C VAL A 43 10.79 1.39 -9.82
N ARG A 44 11.71 0.52 -9.42
CA ARG A 44 12.29 -0.54 -10.26
C ARG A 44 11.82 -1.89 -9.80
N THR A 45 11.24 -2.68 -10.70
CA THR A 45 10.84 -4.07 -10.41
C THR A 45 11.57 -5.06 -11.30
N GLN A 46 11.61 -6.32 -10.84
CA GLN A 46 12.23 -7.41 -11.57
C GLN A 46 11.44 -8.70 -11.34
N ILE A 47 11.18 -9.44 -12.42
CA ILE A 47 10.50 -10.75 -12.35
C ILE A 47 11.04 -11.73 -13.39
N SER A 48 11.13 -12.99 -13.03
CA SER A 48 11.44 -14.08 -13.98
C SER A 48 10.13 -14.55 -14.64
N ALA A 49 10.02 -14.32 -15.94
CA ALA A 49 8.89 -14.76 -16.76
C ALA A 49 9.39 -15.12 -18.17
N PRO A 50 10.15 -16.24 -18.31
CA PRO A 50 10.88 -16.55 -19.54
C PRO A 50 9.96 -16.76 -20.75
N ASN A 51 8.74 -17.22 -20.54
CA ASN A 51 7.76 -17.49 -21.61
C ASN A 51 6.82 -16.31 -21.91
N ALA A 52 6.89 -15.22 -21.14
CA ALA A 52 6.07 -14.04 -21.39
C ALA A 52 6.54 -13.27 -22.63
N ASN A 53 5.58 -12.68 -23.36
CA ASN A 53 5.81 -11.79 -24.50
C ASN A 53 5.84 -10.32 -24.09
N LEU A 54 5.13 -9.96 -23.02
CA LEU A 54 5.05 -8.60 -22.52
C LEU A 54 4.92 -8.64 -20.98
N VAL A 55 5.76 -7.87 -20.30
CA VAL A 55 5.63 -7.62 -18.87
C VAL A 55 5.66 -6.12 -18.62
N GLN A 56 4.74 -5.64 -17.78
CA GLN A 56 4.62 -4.22 -17.45
C GLN A 56 4.47 -4.03 -15.95
N LEU A 57 5.05 -2.97 -15.43
CA LEU A 57 4.78 -2.43 -14.10
C LEU A 57 3.57 -1.49 -14.23
N ASP A 58 2.49 -1.76 -13.49
CA ASP A 58 1.27 -0.97 -13.47
C ASP A 58 1.16 -0.23 -12.12
N ILE A 59 1.54 1.04 -12.10
CA ILE A 59 1.58 1.90 -10.91
C ILE A 59 1.16 3.32 -11.27
N GLY A 60 0.46 4.00 -10.37
CA GLY A 60 0.01 5.38 -10.59
C GLY A 60 -0.95 5.54 -11.78
N GLY A 61 -1.65 4.46 -12.18
CA GLY A 61 -2.51 4.45 -13.36
C GLY A 61 -1.77 4.38 -14.69
N VAL A 62 -0.46 4.16 -14.69
CA VAL A 62 0.41 4.06 -15.88
C VAL A 62 1.06 2.68 -15.95
N LYS A 63 1.15 2.12 -17.15
CA LYS A 63 1.84 0.86 -17.42
C LYS A 63 3.19 1.12 -18.08
N TYR A 64 4.26 0.71 -17.40
CA TYR A 64 5.63 0.84 -17.86
C TYR A 64 6.14 -0.49 -18.38
N ASN A 65 6.61 -0.55 -19.61
CA ASN A 65 7.13 -1.78 -20.22
C ASN A 65 8.46 -2.17 -19.57
N LEU A 66 8.59 -3.44 -19.18
CA LEU A 66 9.85 -4.02 -18.74
C LEU A 66 10.64 -4.56 -19.93
N VAL A 67 11.93 -4.69 -19.78
CA VAL A 67 12.86 -5.26 -20.77
C VAL A 67 13.30 -6.64 -20.29
N LYS A 68 13.21 -7.61 -21.20
CA LYS A 68 13.60 -9.01 -20.99
C LYS A 68 15.07 -9.21 -21.31
N ASP A 69 15.80 -9.85 -20.40
CA ASP A 69 17.16 -10.31 -20.66
C ASP A 69 17.21 -11.70 -21.30
N GLU A 70 18.41 -12.17 -21.64
CA GLU A 70 18.64 -13.49 -22.26
C GLU A 70 18.24 -14.67 -21.37
N LYS A 71 18.12 -14.46 -20.04
CA LYS A 71 17.71 -15.46 -19.06
C LYS A 71 16.20 -15.48 -18.81
N GLY A 72 15.45 -14.61 -19.49
CA GLY A 72 14.01 -14.48 -19.31
C GLY A 72 13.61 -13.68 -18.06
N VAL A 73 14.51 -12.87 -17.52
CA VAL A 73 14.25 -11.96 -16.42
C VAL A 73 13.86 -10.59 -16.99
N TRP A 74 12.75 -10.07 -16.51
CA TRP A 74 12.21 -8.78 -16.93
C TRP A 74 12.53 -7.74 -15.87
N THR A 75 13.07 -6.60 -16.28
CA THR A 75 13.41 -5.47 -15.40
C THR A 75 12.92 -4.18 -16.04
N GLY A 76 12.37 -3.27 -15.26
CA GLY A 76 11.94 -1.96 -15.72
C GLY A 76 11.63 -1.01 -14.58
N GLU A 77 11.38 0.24 -14.96
CA GLU A 77 11.24 1.36 -14.04
C GLU A 77 9.98 2.17 -14.35
N SER A 78 9.41 2.79 -13.31
CA SER A 78 8.38 3.81 -13.45
C SER A 78 9.00 5.20 -13.63
N ALA A 79 8.19 6.17 -14.06
CA ALA A 79 8.46 7.57 -13.75
C ALA A 79 8.40 7.81 -12.22
N PRO A 80 8.88 8.97 -11.71
CA PRO A 80 8.73 9.33 -10.30
C PRO A 80 7.28 9.20 -9.83
N GLN A 81 7.09 8.64 -8.65
CA GLN A 81 5.82 8.54 -7.96
C GLN A 81 5.80 9.51 -6.79
N ASP A 82 4.61 9.92 -6.37
CA ASP A 82 4.43 10.76 -5.18
C ASP A 82 4.88 10.04 -3.91
N GLU A 83 5.28 10.77 -2.88
CA GLU A 83 5.63 10.24 -1.56
C GLU A 83 4.45 9.47 -0.92
N GLY A 84 4.75 8.39 -0.21
CA GLY A 84 3.79 7.58 0.52
C GLY A 84 3.56 6.20 -0.08
N PHE A 85 2.48 5.55 0.34
CA PHE A 85 2.16 4.18 -0.04
C PHE A 85 1.38 4.12 -1.35
N HIS A 86 1.83 3.28 -2.29
CA HIS A 86 1.17 3.03 -3.57
C HIS A 86 0.83 1.56 -3.74
N TYR A 87 -0.38 1.28 -4.24
CA TYR A 87 -0.72 -0.03 -4.79
C TYR A 87 -0.19 -0.16 -6.21
N TYR A 88 0.35 -1.32 -6.55
CA TYR A 88 0.78 -1.64 -7.91
C TYR A 88 0.55 -3.10 -8.27
N GLN A 89 0.66 -3.43 -9.53
CA GLN A 89 0.59 -4.78 -10.06
C GLN A 89 1.64 -4.97 -11.16
N LEU A 90 1.91 -6.23 -11.49
CA LEU A 90 2.56 -6.59 -12.74
C LEU A 90 1.48 -7.02 -13.74
N ASN A 91 1.63 -6.61 -14.99
CA ASN A 91 0.83 -7.14 -16.08
C ASN A 91 1.72 -8.07 -16.89
N ILE A 92 1.36 -9.35 -16.96
CA ILE A 92 2.09 -10.39 -17.71
C ILE A 92 1.15 -10.90 -18.81
N ASP A 93 1.47 -10.60 -20.06
CA ASP A 93 0.64 -10.94 -21.25
C ASP A 93 -0.84 -10.56 -21.06
N GLY A 94 -1.09 -9.40 -20.41
CA GLY A 94 -2.43 -8.88 -20.16
C GLY A 94 -3.06 -9.33 -18.84
N ALA A 95 -2.50 -10.32 -18.13
CA ALA A 95 -2.98 -10.72 -16.81
C ALA A 95 -2.40 -9.80 -15.74
N SER A 96 -3.26 -9.23 -14.89
CA SER A 96 -2.84 -8.44 -13.73
C SER A 96 -2.54 -9.37 -12.54
N VAL A 97 -1.29 -9.39 -12.09
CA VAL A 97 -0.80 -10.28 -11.05
C VAL A 97 -0.05 -9.51 -9.97
N PRO A 98 -0.09 -9.95 -8.70
CA PRO A 98 0.77 -9.38 -7.67
C PRO A 98 2.25 -9.68 -7.94
N ASP A 99 3.13 -8.75 -7.56
CA ASP A 99 4.58 -8.96 -7.55
C ASP A 99 4.96 -9.88 -6.37
N PRO A 100 5.58 -11.04 -6.61
CA PRO A 100 5.99 -11.94 -5.54
C PRO A 100 7.14 -11.41 -4.69
N GLY A 101 7.72 -10.27 -5.05
CA GLY A 101 8.77 -9.61 -4.29
C GLY A 101 8.27 -8.81 -3.10
N THR A 102 6.99 -8.41 -3.06
CA THR A 102 6.44 -7.59 -1.99
C THR A 102 5.50 -8.34 -1.05
N LYS A 103 5.25 -7.76 0.11
CA LYS A 103 4.09 -8.10 0.94
C LYS A 103 2.81 -7.71 0.20
N TYR A 104 1.71 -8.41 0.51
CA TYR A 104 0.41 -8.14 -0.11
C TYR A 104 -0.47 -7.32 0.81
N TYR A 105 -1.24 -6.43 0.20
CA TYR A 105 -2.14 -5.50 0.86
C TYR A 105 -3.50 -5.55 0.18
N TYR A 106 -4.56 -5.37 0.96
CA TYR A 106 -5.89 -5.22 0.40
C TYR A 106 -6.15 -3.73 0.11
N GLY A 107 -6.47 -3.44 -1.14
CA GLY A 107 -6.82 -2.10 -1.61
C GLY A 107 -7.18 -2.11 -3.08
N ALA A 108 -7.82 -1.06 -3.57
CA ALA A 108 -8.38 -1.01 -4.90
C ALA A 108 -9.32 -2.21 -5.20
N GLY A 109 -10.00 -2.73 -4.15
CA GLY A 109 -10.95 -3.83 -4.24
C GLY A 109 -10.32 -5.22 -4.41
N ARG A 110 -9.01 -5.38 -4.19
CA ARG A 110 -8.29 -6.65 -4.36
C ARG A 110 -7.06 -6.75 -3.47
N TRP A 111 -6.57 -7.96 -3.27
CA TRP A 111 -5.24 -8.20 -2.75
C TRP A 111 -4.20 -7.96 -3.84
N GLY A 112 -3.14 -7.25 -3.52
CA GLY A 112 -2.11 -6.88 -4.47
C GLY A 112 -0.83 -6.39 -3.83
N SER A 113 0.10 -5.96 -4.68
CA SER A 113 1.39 -5.44 -4.27
C SER A 113 1.29 -4.03 -3.73
N GLY A 114 2.17 -3.69 -2.82
CA GLY A 114 2.37 -2.34 -2.33
C GLY A 114 3.83 -1.91 -2.42
N ILE A 115 4.05 -0.61 -2.49
CA ILE A 115 5.37 0.02 -2.44
C ILE A 115 5.29 1.29 -1.61
N GLU A 116 6.28 1.53 -0.78
CA GLU A 116 6.44 2.77 -0.05
C GLU A 116 7.45 3.66 -0.78
N ILE A 117 7.04 4.84 -1.18
CA ILE A 117 7.93 5.89 -1.68
C ILE A 117 8.28 6.76 -0.47
N PRO A 118 9.56 6.78 -0.04
CA PRO A 118 9.96 7.46 1.18
C PRO A 118 9.60 8.95 1.16
N ALA A 119 8.90 9.43 2.19
CA ALA A 119 8.58 10.83 2.37
C ALA A 119 9.72 11.56 3.11
N VAL A 120 9.84 12.86 2.88
CA VAL A 120 10.83 13.70 3.58
C VAL A 120 10.58 13.72 5.10
N ASP A 121 9.32 13.63 5.52
CA ASP A 121 8.89 13.65 6.92
C ASP A 121 8.49 12.26 7.47
N GLN A 122 8.94 11.17 6.85
CA GLN A 122 8.57 9.77 7.20
C GLN A 122 8.80 9.41 8.68
N GLU A 123 9.53 10.22 9.42
CA GLU A 123 9.83 10.01 10.83
C GLU A 123 8.61 9.79 11.72
N PHE A 124 7.43 10.35 11.36
CA PHE A 124 6.23 10.18 12.18
C PHE A 124 5.61 8.77 12.07
N TYR A 125 5.87 8.03 11.00
CA TYR A 125 5.38 6.66 10.78
C TYR A 125 6.48 5.59 10.70
N ALA A 126 7.75 5.99 10.84
CA ALA A 126 8.88 5.05 10.87
C ALA A 126 8.84 4.16 12.12
N THR A 127 9.37 2.95 11.99
CA THR A 127 9.61 2.08 13.14
C THR A 127 10.73 2.68 14.01
N LYS A 128 10.44 2.98 15.26
CA LYS A 128 11.37 3.60 16.22
C LYS A 128 11.50 2.76 17.48
N ASP A 129 12.57 2.96 18.23
CA ASP A 129 12.76 2.38 19.55
C ASP A 129 11.98 3.20 20.61
N VAL A 130 10.67 2.99 20.64
CA VAL A 130 9.72 3.60 21.57
C VAL A 130 8.78 2.51 22.11
N PRO A 131 8.06 2.73 23.22
CA PRO A 131 7.04 1.79 23.66
C PRO A 131 5.96 1.61 22.58
N HIS A 132 5.76 0.37 22.13
CA HIS A 132 4.77 0.01 21.12
C HIS A 132 3.50 -0.53 21.73
N GLY A 133 2.36 -0.07 21.20
CA GLY A 133 1.05 -0.63 21.50
C GLY A 133 0.82 -1.97 20.81
N LEU A 134 -0.34 -2.56 21.06
CA LEU A 134 -0.74 -3.84 20.50
C LEU A 134 -1.91 -3.67 19.52
N VAL A 135 -1.79 -4.19 18.32
CA VAL A 135 -2.89 -4.32 17.37
C VAL A 135 -3.45 -5.73 17.46
N SER A 136 -4.72 -5.85 17.86
CA SER A 136 -5.42 -7.13 18.01
C SER A 136 -6.54 -7.24 16.99
N GLU A 137 -6.65 -8.40 16.35
CA GLU A 137 -7.84 -8.76 15.57
C GLU A 137 -8.98 -9.16 16.54
N LYS A 138 -10.18 -8.63 16.30
CA LYS A 138 -11.40 -8.96 17.04
C LYS A 138 -12.50 -9.40 16.10
N ILE A 139 -13.06 -10.57 16.38
CA ILE A 139 -14.27 -11.07 15.72
C ILE A 139 -15.44 -10.86 16.66
N TYR A 140 -16.53 -10.29 16.16
CA TYR A 140 -17.74 -10.05 16.93
C TYR A 140 -19.00 -10.31 16.11
N PHE A 141 -20.09 -10.65 16.78
CA PHE A 141 -21.38 -10.80 16.12
C PHE A 141 -22.12 -9.45 16.13
N SER A 142 -22.42 -8.94 14.95
CA SER A 142 -23.22 -7.73 14.78
C SER A 142 -24.70 -8.05 14.73
N LYS A 143 -25.45 -7.64 15.75
CA LYS A 143 -26.92 -7.81 15.79
C LYS A 143 -27.64 -7.01 14.70
N LEU A 144 -27.06 -5.89 14.26
CA LEU A 144 -27.65 -5.04 13.21
C LEU A 144 -27.58 -5.68 11.83
N THR A 145 -26.45 -6.29 11.50
CA THR A 145 -26.23 -6.95 10.21
C THR A 145 -26.57 -8.43 10.25
N ASN A 146 -26.76 -9.00 11.44
CA ASN A 146 -26.97 -10.43 11.69
C ASN A 146 -25.84 -11.30 11.10
N THR A 147 -24.58 -10.82 11.22
CA THR A 147 -23.39 -11.50 10.71
C THR A 147 -22.23 -11.37 11.69
N PHE A 148 -21.26 -12.30 11.58
CA PHE A 148 -19.96 -12.11 12.20
C PHE A 148 -19.16 -11.06 11.41
N ARG A 149 -18.51 -10.16 12.15
CA ARG A 149 -17.68 -9.10 11.62
C ARG A 149 -16.32 -9.15 12.27
N ARG A 150 -15.34 -8.53 11.63
CA ARG A 150 -13.97 -8.40 12.10
C ARG A 150 -13.62 -6.92 12.20
N CYS A 151 -12.85 -6.56 13.22
CA CYS A 151 -12.19 -5.27 13.31
C CYS A 151 -10.79 -5.46 13.89
N PHE A 152 -9.94 -4.45 13.71
CA PHE A 152 -8.67 -4.35 14.40
C PHE A 152 -8.77 -3.29 15.49
N VAL A 153 -8.16 -3.58 16.63
CA VAL A 153 -8.14 -2.67 17.78
C VAL A 153 -6.69 -2.45 18.19
N TYR A 154 -6.22 -1.22 18.11
CA TYR A 154 -4.96 -0.81 18.71
C TYR A 154 -5.21 -0.39 20.16
N THR A 155 -4.37 -0.85 21.07
CA THR A 155 -4.29 -0.41 22.47
C THR A 155 -2.89 0.12 22.75
N PRO A 156 -2.74 1.26 23.47
CA PRO A 156 -1.41 1.83 23.75
C PRO A 156 -0.57 0.93 24.66
N ALA A 157 0.75 1.08 24.63
CA ALA A 157 1.70 0.21 25.35
C ALA A 157 1.42 0.05 26.85
N GLU A 158 0.86 1.07 27.49
CA GLU A 158 0.53 1.06 28.92
C GLU A 158 -0.84 0.39 29.24
N TYR A 159 -1.60 -0.03 28.25
CA TYR A 159 -3.00 -0.44 28.42
C TYR A 159 -3.19 -1.58 29.40
N GLU A 160 -2.43 -2.66 29.25
CA GLU A 160 -2.56 -3.86 30.10
C GLU A 160 -2.11 -3.60 31.55
N GLN A 161 -1.21 -2.64 31.74
CA GLN A 161 -0.69 -2.27 33.05
C GLN A 161 -1.65 -1.35 33.82
N ASN A 162 -2.66 -0.79 33.15
CA ASN A 162 -3.59 0.19 33.72
C ASN A 162 -5.06 -0.21 33.47
N PRO A 163 -5.55 -1.36 33.99
CA PRO A 163 -6.86 -1.91 33.67
C PRO A 163 -8.05 -1.03 34.11
N GLN A 164 -7.82 -0.10 35.03
CA GLN A 164 -8.85 0.83 35.52
C GLN A 164 -8.84 2.18 34.78
N LYS A 165 -7.80 2.44 33.98
CA LYS A 165 -7.70 3.69 33.21
C LYS A 165 -8.67 3.66 32.03
N ARG A 166 -9.37 4.77 31.82
CA ARG A 166 -10.22 4.97 30.65
C ARG A 166 -9.44 5.75 29.60
N TYR A 167 -9.53 5.29 28.36
CA TYR A 167 -8.85 5.88 27.20
C TYR A 167 -9.86 6.49 26.26
N PRO A 168 -9.55 7.62 25.61
CA PRO A 168 -10.28 8.07 24.45
C PRO A 168 -10.29 6.99 23.36
N VAL A 169 -11.33 6.94 22.53
CA VAL A 169 -11.45 5.99 21.42
C VAL A 169 -11.56 6.75 20.12
N LEU A 170 -10.65 6.43 19.19
CA LEU A 170 -10.71 6.88 17.81
C LEU A 170 -11.30 5.75 16.96
N TYR A 171 -12.41 6.01 16.27
CA TYR A 171 -12.94 5.13 15.23
C TYR A 171 -12.37 5.57 13.89
N LEU A 172 -11.55 4.72 13.27
CA LEU A 172 -10.81 5.03 12.07
C LEU A 172 -11.34 4.20 10.90
N GLN A 173 -12.03 4.89 9.99
CA GLN A 173 -12.65 4.30 8.81
C GLN A 173 -11.63 4.17 7.68
N HIS A 174 -11.61 3.03 7.00
CA HIS A 174 -10.82 2.80 5.80
C HIS A 174 -11.33 3.60 4.58
N GLY A 175 -10.50 3.69 3.54
CA GLY A 175 -10.85 4.32 2.27
C GLY A 175 -11.80 3.49 1.41
N SER A 176 -12.25 4.08 0.31
CA SER A 176 -13.05 3.37 -0.70
C SER A 176 -12.24 2.23 -1.31
N PHE A 177 -12.88 1.07 -1.51
CA PHE A 177 -12.23 -0.16 -2.02
C PHE A 177 -11.11 -0.72 -1.14
N GLU A 178 -11.06 -0.34 0.14
CA GLU A 178 -10.23 -0.94 1.18
C GLU A 178 -11.10 -1.68 2.19
N ASP A 179 -10.50 -2.25 3.22
CA ASP A 179 -11.18 -2.92 4.32
C ASP A 179 -10.51 -2.60 5.68
N GLU A 180 -10.92 -3.27 6.73
CA GLU A 180 -10.39 -3.10 8.09
C GLU A 180 -8.89 -3.38 8.21
N THR A 181 -8.24 -4.00 7.20
CA THR A 181 -6.80 -4.27 7.20
C THR A 181 -5.97 -3.07 6.77
N GLY A 182 -6.56 -2.05 6.13
CA GLY A 182 -5.84 -0.91 5.56
C GLY A 182 -5.05 -0.13 6.60
N TRP A 183 -5.70 0.38 7.63
CA TRP A 183 -5.06 1.21 8.65
C TRP A 183 -4.04 0.48 9.53
N PRO A 184 -4.27 -0.79 9.97
CA PRO A 184 -3.26 -1.50 10.77
C PRO A 184 -2.04 -1.94 9.96
N THR A 185 -2.12 -2.05 8.64
CA THR A 185 -1.02 -2.51 7.77
C THR A 185 -0.37 -1.34 7.01
N GLN A 186 -0.79 -1.05 5.78
CA GLN A 186 -0.20 0.01 4.96
C GLN A 186 -0.39 1.42 5.55
N GLY A 187 -1.48 1.66 6.29
CA GLY A 187 -1.74 2.93 6.96
C GLY A 187 -0.93 3.16 8.22
N LYS A 188 -0.25 2.12 8.75
CA LYS A 188 0.70 2.20 9.89
C LYS A 188 0.14 2.93 11.13
N ALA A 189 -1.20 2.90 11.34
CA ALA A 189 -1.87 3.68 12.40
C ALA A 189 -1.30 3.46 13.80
N GLY A 190 -0.89 2.21 14.11
CA GLY A 190 -0.25 1.88 15.39
C GLY A 190 1.10 2.58 15.55
N LEU A 191 2.00 2.49 14.56
CA LEU A 191 3.32 3.13 14.59
C LEU A 191 3.22 4.66 14.68
N ILE A 192 2.27 5.24 13.93
CA ILE A 192 2.01 6.69 13.99
C ILE A 192 1.65 7.10 15.41
N LEU A 193 0.70 6.39 16.03
CA LEU A 193 0.25 6.74 17.37
C LEU A 193 1.33 6.50 18.42
N ASP A 194 2.09 5.40 18.34
CA ASP A 194 3.23 5.13 19.22
C ASP A 194 4.25 6.28 19.19
N ASN A 195 4.64 6.70 17.98
CA ASN A 195 5.59 7.80 17.80
C ASN A 195 5.05 9.14 18.33
N LEU A 196 3.76 9.42 18.10
CA LEU A 196 3.13 10.64 18.59
C LEU A 196 3.00 10.65 20.13
N ILE A 197 2.67 9.52 20.74
CA ILE A 197 2.61 9.39 22.22
C ILE A 197 4.00 9.58 22.83
N ALA A 198 5.03 8.91 22.26
CA ALA A 198 6.40 9.04 22.74
C ALA A 198 6.92 10.48 22.61
N ALA A 199 6.55 11.18 21.54
CA ALA A 199 6.86 12.59 21.31
C ALA A 199 5.98 13.57 22.14
N LYS A 200 5.04 13.08 22.95
CA LYS A 200 4.06 13.88 23.71
C LYS A 200 3.17 14.77 22.83
N LYS A 201 2.96 14.37 21.58
CA LYS A 201 2.09 15.04 20.60
C LYS A 201 0.68 14.46 20.56
N ALA A 202 0.46 13.28 21.15
CA ALA A 202 -0.84 12.66 21.34
C ALA A 202 -0.97 12.08 22.73
N VAL A 203 -2.20 11.97 23.22
CA VAL A 203 -2.52 11.22 24.43
C VAL A 203 -2.68 9.75 24.11
N PRO A 204 -2.37 8.82 25.03
CA PRO A 204 -2.68 7.41 24.84
C PRO A 204 -4.19 7.22 24.57
N MET A 205 -4.52 6.53 23.50
CA MET A 205 -5.90 6.26 23.09
C MET A 205 -6.03 4.88 22.45
N ILE A 206 -7.26 4.38 22.37
CA ILE A 206 -7.61 3.18 21.64
C ILE A 206 -7.98 3.58 20.20
N ILE A 207 -7.54 2.80 19.19
CA ILE A 207 -8.06 2.96 17.82
C ILE A 207 -8.88 1.72 17.48
N VAL A 208 -10.10 1.93 16.98
CA VAL A 208 -10.95 0.87 16.43
C VAL A 208 -11.01 1.06 14.91
N MET A 209 -10.54 0.06 14.18
CA MET A 209 -10.48 0.03 12.72
C MET A 209 -11.42 -1.07 12.24
N ASP A 210 -12.64 -0.68 11.86
CA ASP A 210 -13.69 -1.62 11.46
C ASP A 210 -13.94 -1.54 9.95
N ASN A 211 -14.54 -2.59 9.40
CA ASN A 211 -14.99 -2.61 8.02
C ASN A 211 -16.25 -1.76 7.87
N GLY A 212 -16.19 -0.70 7.08
CA GLY A 212 -17.32 0.19 6.84
C GLY A 212 -18.40 -0.37 5.94
N TYR A 213 -18.13 -1.46 5.22
CA TYR A 213 -19.12 -2.13 4.36
C TYR A 213 -20.00 -3.05 5.21
N ALA A 214 -21.09 -2.49 5.72
CA ALA A 214 -22.02 -3.19 6.61
C ALA A 214 -23.30 -3.57 5.85
N TYR A 215 -23.35 -4.79 5.34
CA TYR A 215 -24.53 -5.35 4.69
C TYR A 215 -25.28 -6.27 5.64
N LYS A 216 -26.63 -6.25 5.60
CA LYS A 216 -27.44 -7.29 6.25
C LYS A 216 -27.22 -8.61 5.54
N ALA A 217 -27.17 -9.72 6.31
CA ALA A 217 -27.22 -11.04 5.70
C ALA A 217 -28.50 -11.14 4.84
N GLN A 218 -28.36 -11.57 3.60
CA GLN A 218 -29.51 -11.90 2.78
C GLN A 218 -30.18 -13.11 3.42
N THR A 219 -31.28 -12.90 4.09
CA THR A 219 -32.18 -13.99 4.47
C THR A 219 -32.73 -14.54 3.15
N GLY A 220 -32.57 -15.85 2.92
CA GLY A 220 -32.93 -16.51 1.65
C GLY A 220 -34.44 -16.56 1.34
N GLU A 221 -35.19 -15.56 1.79
CA GLU A 221 -36.59 -15.35 1.55
C GLU A 221 -36.83 -14.22 0.57
N ASN A 222 -36.36 -14.35 -0.68
CA ASN A 222 -36.92 -13.57 -1.80
C ASN A 222 -36.37 -14.14 -3.10
N GLN A 223 -36.87 -15.29 -3.47
CA GLN A 223 -36.99 -15.70 -4.87
C GLN A 223 -38.36 -16.35 -5.04
N GLY A 224 -39.36 -15.51 -5.13
CA GLY A 224 -40.66 -15.81 -5.68
C GLY A 224 -40.90 -14.90 -6.86
#